data_d2e83b06b2468f62c850fe146c700879
#
_entry.id   d2e83b06b2468f62c850fe146c700879
#
_cell.length_a   1.000
_cell.length_b   1.000
_cell.length_c   1.000
_cell.angle_alpha   90.00
_cell.angle_beta   90.00
_cell.angle_gamma   90.00
#
_symmetry.space_group_name_H-M   'P 1'
#
loop_
_entity.id
_entity.type
_entity.pdbx_description
1 polymer ?
#
loop_
_entity_poly.entity_id
_entity_poly.type
_entity_poly.pdbx_seq_one_letter_code
_entity_poly.pdbx_strand_id
1 'polypeptide(L)'
;MVSGNAQRPGDIVKSFSGKTIEVLNTDAEGRLVLADAITFTEKKYKPKFIIDLATLTGAIIVSLGSEYAGLFSNDNDLSKKIFKAGEKVDEKSSIKESKDKCNWSCWFSRKYARW
;
A
#
# COMPACT_ATOMS: atom_id res chain seq x y z
N MET A 1 -4.55 27.18 -3.17
CA MET A 1 -3.26 26.70 -2.64
C MET A 1 -3.20 26.99 -1.17
N VAL A 2 -3.04 25.98 -0.35
CA VAL A 2 -3.22 26.08 1.10
C VAL A 2 -1.95 26.62 1.81
N SER A 3 -0.76 26.38 1.23
CA SER A 3 0.52 26.85 1.80
C SER A 3 1.57 27.04 0.71
N GLY A 4 2.43 28.06 0.87
CA GLY A 4 3.60 28.27 0.02
C GLY A 4 4.67 27.18 0.15
N ASN A 5 4.62 26.40 1.23
CA ASN A 5 5.54 25.29 1.51
C ASN A 5 4.96 23.91 1.11
N ALA A 6 3.80 23.89 0.44
CA ALA A 6 3.24 22.65 -0.06
C ALA A 6 4.14 22.02 -1.14
N GLN A 7 4.21 20.71 -1.16
CA GLN A 7 4.91 19.93 -2.19
C GLN A 7 4.46 20.30 -3.60
N ARG A 8 5.39 20.35 -4.54
CA ARG A 8 5.14 20.66 -5.95
C ARG A 8 5.68 19.54 -6.83
N PRO A 9 5.12 19.36 -8.04
CA PRO A 9 5.74 18.49 -9.04
C PRO A 9 7.18 18.97 -9.34
N GLY A 10 8.12 18.02 -9.36
CA GLY A 10 9.56 18.28 -9.52
C GLY A 10 10.32 18.45 -8.20
N ASP A 11 9.65 18.55 -7.06
CA ASP A 11 10.32 18.56 -5.75
C ASP A 11 11.00 17.21 -5.48
N ILE A 12 12.20 17.27 -4.87
CA ILE A 12 12.93 16.08 -4.45
C ILE A 12 12.88 15.99 -2.93
N VAL A 13 12.26 14.91 -2.44
CA VAL A 13 12.13 14.63 -1.01
C VAL A 13 13.02 13.46 -0.59
N LYS A 14 13.49 13.48 0.64
CA LYS A 14 14.26 12.38 1.22
C LYS A 14 13.35 11.48 2.04
N SER A 15 13.27 10.21 1.67
CA SER A 15 12.50 9.21 2.41
C SER A 15 13.20 8.80 3.71
N PHE A 16 12.45 8.16 4.61
CA PHE A 16 12.99 7.59 5.86
C PHE A 16 14.03 6.49 5.60
N SER A 17 13.99 5.85 4.46
CA SER A 17 15.03 4.89 4.02
C SER A 17 16.36 5.56 3.66
N GLY A 18 16.39 6.88 3.49
CA GLY A 18 17.53 7.67 3.04
C GLY A 18 17.58 7.88 1.53
N LYS A 19 16.71 7.25 0.76
CA LYS A 19 16.62 7.41 -0.71
C LYS A 19 15.92 8.74 -1.02
N THR A 20 16.31 9.37 -2.12
CA THR A 20 15.65 10.56 -2.66
C THR A 20 14.57 10.13 -3.65
N ILE A 21 13.45 10.85 -3.63
CA ILE A 21 12.28 10.60 -4.47
C ILE A 21 11.91 11.90 -5.14
N GLU A 22 11.81 11.89 -6.46
CA GLU A 22 11.25 12.99 -7.23
C GLU A 22 9.72 12.89 -7.22
N VAL A 23 9.05 13.95 -6.82
CA VAL A 23 7.59 14.04 -6.78
C VAL A 23 7.08 14.49 -8.13
N LEU A 24 6.66 13.55 -8.98
CA LEU A 24 6.08 13.88 -10.30
C LEU A 24 4.59 14.22 -10.21
N ASN A 25 3.88 13.63 -9.26
CA ASN A 25 2.46 13.82 -9.03
C ASN A 25 2.19 13.99 -7.54
N THR A 26 1.75 15.16 -7.13
CA THR A 26 1.47 15.50 -5.73
C THR A 26 0.22 14.81 -5.18
N ASP A 27 -0.69 14.32 -6.02
CA ASP A 27 -1.86 13.50 -5.65
C ASP A 27 -1.48 12.04 -5.33
N ALA A 28 -0.20 11.72 -5.45
CA ALA A 28 0.34 10.40 -5.11
C ALA A 28 1.11 10.39 -3.77
N GLU A 29 0.77 11.31 -2.86
CA GLU A 29 1.41 11.48 -1.54
C GLU A 29 1.25 10.25 -0.64
N GLY A 30 0.12 9.57 -0.73
CA GLY A 30 -0.19 8.40 0.11
C GLY A 30 0.86 7.29 0.01
N ARG A 31 1.42 7.05 -1.18
CA ARG A 31 2.50 6.07 -1.36
C ARG A 31 3.82 6.52 -0.72
N LEU A 32 4.09 7.82 -0.64
CA LEU A 32 5.29 8.35 0.02
C LEU A 32 5.20 8.16 1.53
N VAL A 33 4.04 8.49 2.11
CA VAL A 33 3.75 8.29 3.53
C VAL A 33 3.82 6.80 3.88
N LEU A 34 3.21 5.94 3.07
CA LEU A 34 3.20 4.49 3.29
C LEU A 34 4.61 3.91 3.22
N ALA A 35 5.43 4.32 2.26
CA ALA A 35 6.82 3.88 2.13
C ALA A 35 7.64 4.21 3.38
N ASP A 36 7.47 5.40 3.93
CA ASP A 36 8.15 5.82 5.16
C ASP A 36 7.64 5.07 6.39
N ALA A 37 6.32 4.89 6.51
CA ALA A 37 5.71 4.15 7.62
C ALA A 37 6.17 2.68 7.65
N ILE A 38 6.23 2.01 6.50
CA ILE A 38 6.72 0.63 6.38
C ILE A 38 8.20 0.56 6.75
N THR A 39 9.02 1.44 6.18
CA THR A 39 10.45 1.47 6.47
C THR A 39 10.74 1.74 7.95
N PHE A 40 9.97 2.64 8.56
CA PHE A 40 10.05 2.91 10.01
C PHE A 40 9.69 1.67 10.82
N THR A 41 8.59 1.03 10.47
CA THR A 41 8.10 -0.18 11.17
C THR A 41 9.11 -1.31 11.08
N GLU A 42 9.67 -1.55 9.89
CA GLU A 42 10.70 -2.58 9.66
C GLU A 42 11.94 -2.32 10.53
N LYS A 43 12.47 -1.10 10.50
CA LYS A 43 13.67 -0.74 11.27
C LYS A 43 13.46 -0.80 12.79
N LYS A 44 12.31 -0.32 13.26
CA LYS A 44 12.04 -0.18 14.69
C LYS A 44 11.60 -1.49 15.35
N TYR A 45 10.70 -2.22 14.70
CA TYR A 45 10.03 -3.37 15.31
C TYR A 45 10.52 -4.72 14.79
N LYS A 46 11.23 -4.74 13.64
CA LYS A 46 11.75 -5.96 12.99
C LYS A 46 10.69 -7.08 12.93
N PRO A 47 9.49 -6.81 12.41
CA PRO A 47 8.39 -7.77 12.41
C PRO A 47 8.70 -8.94 11.47
N LYS A 48 8.09 -10.11 11.73
CA LYS A 48 8.19 -11.27 10.84
C LYS A 48 7.46 -11.06 9.53
N PHE A 49 6.37 -10.30 9.53
CA PHE A 49 5.59 -9.90 8.37
C PHE A 49 4.88 -8.57 8.66
N ILE A 50 4.51 -7.86 7.61
CA ILE A 50 3.75 -6.62 7.66
C ILE A 50 2.51 -6.81 6.79
N ILE A 51 1.36 -6.38 7.29
CA ILE A 51 0.12 -6.25 6.54
C ILE A 51 -0.26 -4.79 6.59
N ASP A 52 -0.44 -4.15 5.44
CA ASP A 52 -0.93 -2.80 5.37
C ASP A 52 -2.29 -2.75 4.67
N LEU A 53 -3.12 -1.82 5.08
CA LEU A 53 -4.44 -1.57 4.53
C LEU A 53 -4.48 -0.13 4.04
N ALA A 54 -4.63 0.06 2.74
CA ALA A 54 -4.63 1.39 2.15
C ALA A 54 -5.70 1.54 1.07
N THR A 55 -6.39 2.67 1.07
CA THR A 55 -7.29 3.10 -0.02
C THR A 55 -6.52 3.97 -1.02
N LEU A 56 -5.42 3.44 -1.56
CA LEU A 56 -4.34 4.21 -2.14
C LEU A 56 -4.69 4.84 -3.49
N THR A 57 -5.32 4.09 -4.40
CA THR A 57 -5.65 4.59 -5.74
C THR A 57 -7.02 4.09 -6.24
N GLY A 58 -7.63 4.87 -7.14
CA GLY A 58 -8.86 4.45 -7.84
C GLY A 58 -8.67 3.33 -8.87
N ALA A 59 -7.43 3.03 -9.26
CA ALA A 59 -7.12 2.02 -10.27
C ALA A 59 -7.61 0.61 -9.89
N ILE A 60 -7.66 0.30 -8.61
CA ILE A 60 -8.15 -1.00 -8.12
C ILE A 60 -9.64 -1.20 -8.43
N ILE A 61 -10.43 -0.12 -8.43
CA ILE A 61 -11.86 -0.18 -8.76
C ILE A 61 -12.05 -0.45 -10.25
N VAL A 62 -11.22 0.14 -11.10
CA VAL A 62 -11.24 -0.14 -12.54
C VAL A 62 -10.91 -1.61 -12.80
N SER A 63 -10.02 -2.20 -11.99
CA SER A 63 -9.56 -3.60 -12.17
C SER A 63 -10.50 -4.64 -11.57
N LEU A 64 -11.11 -4.35 -10.42
CA LEU A 64 -11.82 -5.33 -9.59
C LEU A 64 -13.26 -4.94 -9.22
N GLY A 65 -13.73 -3.77 -9.67
CA GLY A 65 -15.02 -3.23 -9.26
C GLY A 65 -15.04 -2.83 -7.78
N SER A 66 -16.24 -2.74 -7.21
CA SER A 66 -16.47 -2.36 -5.82
C SER A 66 -16.55 -3.54 -4.85
N GLU A 67 -16.63 -4.77 -5.38
CA GLU A 67 -16.89 -5.99 -4.60
C GLU A 67 -15.63 -6.66 -4.06
N TYR A 68 -14.50 -6.47 -4.75
CA TYR A 68 -13.26 -7.14 -4.40
C TYR A 68 -12.17 -6.18 -3.96
N ALA A 69 -11.46 -6.55 -2.91
CA ALA A 69 -10.22 -5.88 -2.54
C ALA A 69 -9.02 -6.49 -3.29
N GLY A 70 -8.06 -5.66 -3.67
CA GLY A 70 -6.81 -6.13 -4.26
C GLY A 70 -5.84 -6.57 -3.17
N LEU A 71 -5.40 -7.81 -3.19
CA LEU A 71 -4.42 -8.38 -2.29
C LEU A 71 -3.11 -8.60 -3.04
N PHE A 72 -2.08 -7.86 -2.68
CA PHE A 72 -0.73 -7.97 -3.24
C PHE A 72 0.21 -8.52 -2.18
N SER A 73 1.05 -9.48 -2.53
CA SER A 73 1.95 -10.10 -1.57
C SER A 73 3.22 -10.60 -2.25
N ASN A 74 4.31 -10.60 -1.50
CA ASN A 74 5.56 -11.30 -1.84
C ASN A 74 5.69 -12.63 -1.07
N ASP A 75 4.69 -12.97 -0.24
CA ASP A 75 4.59 -14.23 0.53
C ASP A 75 3.28 -14.95 0.18
N ASN A 76 3.39 -16.05 -0.55
CA ASN A 76 2.25 -16.83 -1.02
C ASN A 76 1.49 -17.52 0.11
N ASP A 77 2.16 -17.90 1.18
CA ASP A 77 1.51 -18.57 2.32
C ASP A 77 0.71 -17.56 3.15
N LEU A 78 1.27 -16.37 3.36
CA LEU A 78 0.58 -15.29 4.03
C LEU A 78 -0.64 -14.84 3.22
N SER A 79 -0.50 -14.65 1.91
CA SER A 79 -1.60 -14.22 1.04
C SER A 79 -2.75 -15.22 1.03
N LYS A 80 -2.46 -16.54 0.98
CA LYS A 80 -3.48 -17.60 1.07
C LYS A 80 -4.21 -17.60 2.42
N LYS A 81 -3.50 -17.33 3.51
CA LYS A 81 -4.12 -17.22 4.86
C LYS A 81 -5.06 -16.03 4.94
N ILE A 82 -4.64 -14.86 4.42
CA ILE A 82 -5.48 -13.66 4.39
C ILE A 82 -6.70 -13.86 3.50
N PHE A 83 -6.51 -14.43 2.31
CA PHE A 83 -7.60 -14.75 1.41
C PHE A 83 -8.66 -15.66 2.08
N LYS A 84 -8.23 -16.75 2.70
CA LYS A 84 -9.13 -17.66 3.44
C LYS A 84 -9.81 -16.99 4.65
N ALA A 85 -9.12 -16.05 5.31
CA ALA A 85 -9.72 -15.28 6.40
C ALA A 85 -10.81 -14.35 5.87
N GLY A 86 -10.58 -13.70 4.73
CA GLY A 86 -11.57 -12.86 4.05
C GLY A 86 -12.82 -13.64 3.65
N GLU A 87 -12.66 -14.84 3.08
CA GLU A 87 -13.80 -15.70 2.73
C GLU A 87 -14.69 -16.04 3.94
N LYS A 88 -14.11 -16.24 5.12
CA LYS A 88 -14.85 -16.55 6.35
C LYS A 88 -15.73 -15.39 6.85
N VAL A 89 -15.40 -14.16 6.51
CA VAL A 89 -16.11 -12.95 6.94
C VAL A 89 -16.81 -12.24 5.78
N ASP A 90 -16.93 -12.93 4.63
CA ASP A 90 -17.51 -12.41 3.37
C ASP A 90 -16.81 -11.15 2.84
N GLU A 91 -15.52 -10.99 3.15
CA GLU A 91 -14.64 -9.95 2.60
C GLU A 91 -13.86 -10.50 1.41
N LYS A 92 -14.41 -10.35 0.21
CA LYS A 92 -13.83 -10.89 -1.01
C LYS A 92 -12.54 -10.16 -1.39
N SER A 93 -11.51 -10.92 -1.73
CA SER A 93 -10.25 -10.37 -2.22
C SER A 93 -9.78 -11.08 -3.49
N SER A 94 -9.01 -10.39 -4.32
CA SER A 94 -8.35 -10.95 -5.50
C SER A 94 -6.84 -10.88 -5.29
N ILE A 95 -6.19 -12.04 -5.36
CA ILE A 95 -4.73 -12.14 -5.15
C ILE A 95 -4.01 -11.77 -6.44
N LYS A 96 -3.03 -10.87 -6.34
CA LYS A 96 -2.04 -10.58 -7.38
C LYS A 96 -0.66 -10.88 -6.82
N GLU A 97 0.09 -11.76 -7.47
CA GLU A 97 1.48 -11.98 -7.12
C GLU A 97 2.32 -10.76 -7.53
N SER A 98 3.09 -10.22 -6.60
CA SER A 98 4.11 -9.23 -6.93
C SER A 98 5.35 -9.95 -7.45
N LYS A 99 5.73 -9.68 -8.69
CA LYS A 99 6.99 -10.19 -9.28
C LYS A 99 8.23 -9.48 -8.72
N ASP A 100 8.04 -8.33 -8.12
CA ASP A 100 9.12 -7.55 -7.54
C ASP A 100 9.38 -8.05 -6.12
N LYS A 101 10.63 -8.43 -5.87
CA LYS A 101 11.15 -8.78 -4.53
C LYS A 101 11.29 -7.52 -3.66
N CYS A 102 10.25 -6.68 -3.59
CA CYS A 102 10.15 -5.70 -2.54
C CYS A 102 9.86 -6.42 -1.24
N ASN A 103 10.52 -6.05 -0.14
CA ASN A 103 10.31 -6.62 1.21
C ASN A 103 8.92 -6.33 1.81
N TRP A 104 7.91 -6.16 0.98
CA TRP A 104 6.54 -5.78 1.33
C TRP A 104 5.68 -7.03 1.40
N SER A 105 5.24 -7.40 2.56
CA SER A 105 4.63 -8.70 2.77
C SER A 105 3.19 -8.81 2.28
N CYS A 106 2.36 -7.79 2.40
CA CYS A 106 0.99 -7.82 1.91
C CYS A 106 0.40 -6.41 1.82
N TRP A 107 -0.23 -6.12 0.71
CA TRP A 107 -0.91 -4.86 0.50
C TRP A 107 -2.37 -5.10 0.13
N PHE A 108 -3.28 -4.46 0.86
CA PHE A 108 -4.72 -4.58 0.67
C PHE A 108 -5.31 -3.20 0.35
N SER A 109 -5.94 -3.03 -0.80
CA SER A 109 -6.54 -1.76 -1.19
C SER A 109 -8.04 -1.90 -1.36
N ARG A 110 -8.82 -1.12 -0.59
CA ARG A 110 -10.26 -0.96 -0.73
C ARG A 110 -10.64 0.52 -0.70
N LYS A 111 -11.52 0.98 -1.58
CA LYS A 111 -11.85 2.41 -1.70
C LYS A 111 -12.86 2.92 -0.66
N TYR A 112 -13.66 2.08 -0.06
CA TYR A 112 -14.63 2.49 0.96
C TYR A 112 -14.73 1.46 2.09
N ALA A 113 -14.26 1.82 3.28
CA ALA A 113 -14.83 1.26 4.49
C ALA A 113 -16.18 1.96 4.69
N ARG A 114 -17.30 1.25 4.59
CA ARG A 114 -18.55 1.72 5.18
C ARG A 114 -18.43 1.49 6.68
N TRP A 115 -18.38 2.57 7.42
CA TRP A 115 -18.66 2.59 8.86
C TRP A 115 -20.16 2.47 9.07
#